data_5e4741651fb52b2ebca7096002394e9b
#
_entry.id   5e4741651fb52b2ebca7096002394e9b
#
_cell.length_a   1.000
_cell.length_b   1.000
_cell.length_c   1.000
_cell.angle_alpha   90.00
_cell.angle_beta   90.00
_cell.angle_gamma   90.00
#
_symmetry.space_group_name_H-M   'P 1'
#
loop_
_entity.id
_entity.type
_entity.pdbx_description
1 polymer ?
#
loop_
_entity_poly.entity_id
_entity_poly.type
_entity_poly.pdbx_seq_one_letter_code
_entity_poly.pdbx_strand_id
1 'polypeptide(L)'
;MELVEITREEVINNCEKYYENRQQFFIKTKHKEGLESAYLYQWEKYDDNFEEIKVVYCFYYDSGNSAPFDDEDIEHIYIIQ
;
A
#
# COMPACT_ATOMS: atom_id res chain seq x y z
N MET A 1 1.63 -21.91 1.66
CA MET A 1 1.50 -20.46 1.53
C MET A 1 1.73 -20.06 0.09
N GLU A 2 0.80 -19.35 -0.50
CA GLU A 2 0.88 -18.94 -1.90
C GLU A 2 0.79 -17.44 -2.01
N LEU A 3 1.50 -16.88 -2.98
CA LEU A 3 1.32 -15.49 -3.38
C LEU A 3 0.09 -15.40 -4.26
N VAL A 4 -0.83 -14.53 -3.89
CA VAL A 4 -2.06 -14.28 -4.63
C VAL A 4 -2.04 -12.84 -5.09
N GLU A 5 -2.23 -12.64 -6.39
CA GLU A 5 -2.30 -11.28 -6.93
C GLU A 5 -3.64 -10.64 -6.58
N ILE A 6 -3.60 -9.40 -6.13
CA ILE A 6 -4.78 -8.60 -5.83
C ILE A 6 -4.73 -7.30 -6.63
N THR A 7 -5.88 -6.67 -6.78
CA THR A 7 -5.98 -5.41 -7.51
C THR A 7 -5.74 -4.22 -6.60
N ARG A 8 -5.43 -3.08 -7.21
CA ARG A 8 -5.35 -1.82 -6.46
C ARG A 8 -6.67 -1.49 -5.79
N GLU A 9 -7.79 -1.79 -6.45
CA GLU A 9 -9.13 -1.54 -5.91
C GLU A 9 -9.36 -2.33 -4.63
N GLU A 10 -8.92 -3.58 -4.58
CA GLU A 10 -9.00 -4.39 -3.37
C GLU A 10 -8.21 -3.78 -2.22
N VAL A 11 -7.01 -3.27 -2.51
CA VAL A 11 -6.20 -2.60 -1.49
C VAL A 11 -6.91 -1.34 -0.99
N ILE A 12 -7.42 -0.52 -1.91
CA ILE A 12 -8.11 0.72 -1.56
C ILE A 12 -9.36 0.45 -0.73
N ASN A 13 -10.16 -0.53 -1.16
CA ASN A 13 -11.42 -0.84 -0.49
C ASN A 13 -11.24 -1.51 0.87
N ASN A 14 -10.09 -2.11 1.13
CA ASN A 14 -9.82 -2.84 2.37
C ASN A 14 -8.61 -2.29 3.11
N CYS A 15 -8.18 -1.08 2.82
CA CYS A 15 -6.93 -0.53 3.36
C CYS A 15 -6.94 -0.47 4.88
N GLU A 16 -8.05 -0.10 5.50
CA GLU A 16 -8.16 -0.04 6.95
C GLU A 16 -7.95 -1.44 7.57
N LYS A 17 -8.60 -2.44 7.01
CA LYS A 17 -8.47 -3.82 7.48
C LYS A 17 -7.04 -4.33 7.30
N TYR A 18 -6.45 -4.10 6.14
CA TYR A 18 -5.07 -4.52 5.87
C TYR A 18 -4.09 -3.80 6.79
N TYR A 19 -4.31 -2.52 7.05
CA TYR A 19 -3.48 -1.77 7.99
C TYR A 19 -3.55 -2.34 9.40
N GLU A 20 -4.76 -2.59 9.91
CA GLU A 20 -4.99 -3.13 11.25
C GLU A 20 -4.38 -4.51 11.42
N ASN A 21 -4.46 -5.34 10.40
CA ASN A 21 -3.92 -6.70 10.41
C ASN A 21 -2.43 -6.76 10.08
N ARG A 22 -1.81 -5.62 9.79
CA ARG A 22 -0.40 -5.54 9.39
C ARG A 22 -0.09 -6.47 8.22
N GLN A 23 -0.99 -6.45 7.23
CA GLN A 23 -0.85 -7.29 6.05
C GLN A 23 0.44 -6.94 5.31
N GLN A 24 1.24 -7.95 5.01
CA GLN A 24 2.43 -7.80 4.19
C GLN A 24 2.05 -7.91 2.73
N PHE A 25 2.59 -7.01 1.92
CA PHE A 25 2.42 -7.00 0.47
C PHE A 25 3.76 -7.27 -0.20
N PHE A 26 3.68 -7.89 -1.37
CA PHE A 26 4.83 -8.07 -2.24
C PHE A 26 4.50 -7.37 -3.55
N ILE A 27 5.33 -6.40 -3.93
CA ILE A 27 5.00 -5.48 -5.01
C ILE A 27 6.06 -5.55 -6.10
N LYS A 28 5.60 -5.76 -7.34
CA LYS A 28 6.45 -5.68 -8.53
C LYS A 28 6.32 -4.30 -9.13
N THR A 29 7.45 -3.61 -9.26
CA THR A 29 7.50 -2.31 -9.91
C THR A 29 8.22 -2.40 -11.25
N LYS A 30 8.05 -1.39 -12.09
CA LYS A 30 8.67 -1.34 -13.43
C LYS A 30 10.19 -1.32 -13.38
N HIS A 31 10.76 -0.79 -12.30
CA HIS A 31 12.20 -0.53 -12.21
C HIS A 31 13.00 -1.61 -11.51
N LYS A 32 12.33 -2.63 -10.97
CA LYS A 32 12.97 -3.73 -10.26
C LYS A 32 12.47 -5.06 -10.75
N GLU A 33 13.39 -6.02 -10.89
CA GLU A 33 13.05 -7.37 -11.37
C GLU A 33 12.37 -8.21 -10.30
N GLY A 34 12.71 -8.00 -9.05
CA GLY A 34 12.16 -8.78 -7.94
C GLY A 34 10.96 -8.12 -7.29
N LEU A 35 10.38 -8.82 -6.32
CA LEU A 35 9.31 -8.29 -5.51
C LEU A 35 9.87 -7.52 -4.33
N GLU A 36 9.24 -6.41 -4.00
CA GLU A 36 9.57 -5.63 -2.82
C GLU A 36 8.51 -5.86 -1.75
N SER A 37 8.97 -6.12 -0.53
CA SER A 37 8.08 -6.25 0.62
C SER A 37 7.63 -4.88 1.09
N ALA A 38 6.35 -4.77 1.42
CA ALA A 38 5.75 -3.52 1.88
C ALA A 38 4.63 -3.78 2.87
N TYR A 39 4.36 -2.78 3.68
CA TYR A 39 3.21 -2.71 4.58
C TYR A 39 2.47 -1.42 4.28
N LEU A 40 1.26 -1.29 4.80
CA LEU A 40 0.54 -0.04 4.70
C LEU A 40 1.00 0.91 5.80
N TYR A 41 1.10 2.17 5.45
CA TYR A 41 1.35 3.27 6.36
C TYR A 41 0.12 4.16 6.39
N GLN A 42 -0.24 4.63 7.58
CA GLN A 42 -1.37 5.50 7.79
C GLN A 42 -0.87 6.87 8.24
N TRP A 43 -1.42 7.91 7.66
CA TRP A 43 -1.11 9.26 8.09
C TRP A 43 -2.35 10.14 8.00
N GLU A 44 -2.34 11.22 8.74
CA GLU A 44 -3.44 12.17 8.80
C GLU A 44 -3.13 13.36 7.91
N LYS A 45 -4.12 13.76 7.12
CA LYS A 45 -4.03 14.94 6.28
C LYS A 45 -5.09 15.94 6.74
N TYR A 46 -4.65 17.14 7.02
CA TYR A 46 -5.53 18.23 7.44
C TYR A 46 -5.92 19.07 6.24
N ASP A 47 -7.14 19.63 6.28
CA ASP A 47 -7.54 20.61 5.28
C ASP A 47 -6.87 21.97 5.56
N ASP A 48 -7.07 22.93 4.69
CA ASP A 48 -6.43 24.26 4.80
C ASP A 48 -6.84 25.03 6.06
N ASN A 49 -7.98 24.70 6.63
CA ASN A 49 -8.52 25.35 7.83
C ASN A 49 -8.36 24.50 9.09
N PHE A 50 -7.74 23.35 8.99
CA PHE A 50 -7.61 22.35 10.06
C PHE A 50 -8.95 21.91 10.65
N GLU A 51 -10.03 21.99 9.88
CA GLU A 51 -11.36 21.61 10.32
C GLU A 51 -11.67 20.14 10.07
N GLU A 52 -11.09 19.55 9.03
CA GLU A 52 -11.27 18.13 8.72
C GLU A 52 -9.94 17.40 8.73
N ILE A 53 -9.97 16.21 9.28
CA ILE A 53 -8.83 15.28 9.26
C ILE A 53 -9.22 14.12 8.36
N LYS A 54 -8.41 13.88 7.32
CA LYS A 54 -8.55 12.70 6.49
C LYS A 54 -7.45 11.72 6.81
N VAL A 55 -7.82 10.47 6.96
CA VAL A 55 -6.86 9.39 7.13
C VAL A 55 -6.50 8.88 5.74
N VAL A 56 -5.21 8.87 5.45
CA VAL A 56 -4.68 8.46 4.15
C VAL A 56 -3.76 7.27 4.35
N TYR A 57 -3.83 6.31 3.44
CA TYR A 57 -2.97 5.13 3.46
C TYR A 57 -2.08 5.12 2.22
N CYS A 58 -0.89 4.57 2.38
CA CYS A 58 0.03 4.35 1.26
C CYS A 58 0.85 3.08 1.53
N PHE A 59 1.56 2.61 0.50
CA PHE A 59 2.54 1.54 0.68
C PHE A 59 3.81 2.09 1.29
N TYR A 60 4.35 1.37 2.25
CA TYR A 60 5.65 1.67 2.84
C TYR A 60 6.54 0.45 2.63
N TYR A 61 7.56 0.61 1.79
CA TYR A 61 8.48 -0.47 1.46
C TYR A 61 9.50 -0.69 2.57
N ASP A 62 9.95 -1.92 2.72
CA ASP A 62 11.00 -2.24 3.70
C ASP A 62 12.29 -1.48 3.44
N SER A 63 12.51 -1.06 2.21
CA SER A 63 13.66 -0.22 1.85
C SER A 63 13.61 1.20 2.42
N GLY A 64 12.46 1.61 2.97
CA GLY A 64 12.28 2.94 3.56
C GLY A 64 11.58 3.94 2.65
N ASN A 65 11.26 3.54 1.42
CA ASN A 65 10.51 4.38 0.49
C ASN A 65 9.01 4.17 0.66
N SER A 66 8.22 5.12 0.22
CA SER A 66 6.76 5.00 0.22
C SER A 66 6.21 5.31 -1.17
N ALA A 67 5.01 4.80 -1.44
CA ALA A 67 4.33 5.02 -2.71
C ALA A 67 2.82 5.07 -2.50
N PRO A 68 2.12 5.99 -3.17
CA PRO A 68 0.66 5.99 -3.14
C PRO A 68 0.11 4.76 -3.86
N PHE A 69 -1.14 4.41 -3.59
CA PHE A 69 -1.77 3.25 -4.23
C PHE A 69 -1.89 3.38 -5.75
N ASP A 70 -1.95 4.60 -6.26
CA ASP A 70 -2.06 4.88 -7.68
C ASP A 70 -0.71 5.12 -8.37
N ASP A 71 0.40 4.80 -7.72
CA ASP A 71 1.72 4.90 -8.32
C ASP A 71 1.76 4.10 -9.64
N GLU A 72 2.06 4.78 -10.73
CA GLU A 72 2.10 4.19 -12.07
C GLU A 72 3.22 3.15 -12.24
N ASP A 73 4.23 3.19 -11.39
CA ASP A 73 5.34 2.24 -11.45
C ASP A 73 4.97 0.87 -10.87
N ILE A 74 3.89 0.77 -10.13
CA ILE A 74 3.41 -0.50 -9.58
C ILE A 74 2.72 -1.31 -10.69
N GLU A 75 3.26 -2.49 -10.98
CA GLU A 75 2.71 -3.39 -11.98
C GLU A 75 1.83 -4.48 -11.38
N HIS A 76 2.27 -5.09 -10.27
CA HIS A 76 1.57 -6.20 -9.62
C HIS A 76 1.67 -6.07 -8.11
N ILE A 77 0.60 -6.45 -7.43
CA ILE A 77 0.51 -6.47 -5.97
C ILE A 77 0.09 -7.87 -5.54
N TYR A 78 0.84 -8.46 -4.61
CA TYR A 78 0.57 -9.81 -4.10
C TYR A 78 0.44 -9.79 -2.59
N ILE A 79 -0.35 -10.72 -2.07
CA ILE A 79 -0.40 -11.04 -0.64
C ILE A 79 -0.17 -12.53 -0.48
N ILE A 80 0.21 -12.95 0.72
CA ILE A 80 0.33 -14.37 1.06
C ILE A 80 -0.99 -14.84 1.67
N GLN A 81 -1.49 -15.93 1.15
CA GLN A 81 -2.64 -16.63 1.71
C GLN A 81 -2.28 -18.07 2.06
#